data_cbb34f8821053fa9d8c6cab6aac7ae4d
#
_entry.id   cbb34f8821053fa9d8c6cab6aac7ae4d
#
_cell.length_a   1.000
_cell.length_b   1.000
_cell.length_c   1.000
_cell.angle_alpha   90.00
_cell.angle_beta   90.00
_cell.angle_gamma   90.00
#
_symmetry.space_group_name_H-M   'P 1'
#
loop_
_entity.id
_entity.type
_entity.pdbx_description
1 polymer ?
#
loop_
_entity_poly.entity_id
_entity_poly.type
_entity_poly.pdbx_seq_one_letter_code
_entity_poly.pdbx_strand_id
1 'polypeptide(L)'
;NRFIKGHNIYQNKDIKVSMVVLKPDGSDTMSKIDLVPTDDVFDVQAKITGYIDQNRQVGEANSFDTAMKILTTKLRWLLPPIIGLIRFLDNHGLLPQSLIDLTPFHASLLISNLASIRTNHIYHHVYEFGTTSIAITMGNMREVPRRTKDGIVFDRCMPLGVVMDERIASGHYMAQAFAQIKKYLADPRLMERENLDAEKAAEQSAEAAEKAE
;
A
#
# COMPACT_ATOMS: atom_id res chain seq x y z
N ASN A 1 -6.59 -0.60 -7.13
CA ASN A 1 -6.31 0.83 -7.37
C ASN A 1 -7.58 1.66 -7.52
N ARG A 2 -8.68 1.27 -6.82
CA ARG A 2 -9.96 1.96 -6.79
C ARG A 2 -10.22 2.54 -5.40
N PHE A 3 -11.02 3.61 -5.35
CA PHE A 3 -11.43 4.25 -4.10
C PHE A 3 -12.83 4.86 -4.24
N ILE A 4 -13.45 5.19 -3.11
CA ILE A 4 -14.77 5.81 -3.04
C ILE A 4 -14.62 7.29 -2.71
N LYS A 5 -15.33 8.14 -3.44
CA LYS A 5 -15.60 9.54 -3.09
C LYS A 5 -17.10 9.79 -3.21
N GLY A 6 -17.71 10.19 -2.09
CA GLY A 6 -19.17 10.29 -2.02
C GLY A 6 -19.83 8.94 -2.34
N HIS A 7 -20.60 8.89 -3.42
CA HIS A 7 -21.31 7.67 -3.87
C HIS A 7 -20.70 7.02 -5.11
N ASN A 8 -19.54 7.51 -5.59
CA ASN A 8 -18.95 7.05 -6.83
C ASN A 8 -17.63 6.31 -6.58
N ILE A 9 -17.38 5.32 -7.45
CA ILE A 9 -16.09 4.59 -7.49
C ILE A 9 -15.19 5.28 -8.49
N TYR A 10 -13.98 5.58 -8.06
CA TYR A 10 -12.91 6.15 -8.89
C TYR A 10 -11.73 5.19 -8.95
N GLN A 11 -10.88 5.39 -9.94
CA GLN A 11 -9.62 4.66 -10.08
C GLN A 11 -8.47 5.65 -10.09
N ASN A 12 -7.44 5.38 -9.26
CA ASN A 12 -6.20 6.14 -9.32
C ASN A 12 -5.51 5.90 -10.68
N LYS A 13 -4.94 6.94 -11.26
CA LYS A 13 -4.13 6.85 -12.50
C LYS A 13 -2.78 6.19 -12.20
N ASP A 14 -2.19 6.54 -11.06
CA ASP A 14 -0.88 6.09 -10.62
C ASP A 14 -1.00 5.00 -9.56
N ILE A 15 0.03 4.19 -9.39
CA ILE A 15 0.15 3.23 -8.30
C ILE A 15 1.07 3.85 -7.25
N LYS A 16 0.49 4.27 -6.14
CA LYS A 16 1.24 4.84 -5.01
C LYS A 16 1.07 3.96 -3.79
N VAL A 17 2.18 3.59 -3.18
CA VAL A 17 2.20 2.79 -1.94
C VAL A 17 2.63 3.68 -0.80
N SER A 18 1.77 3.83 0.20
CA SER A 18 2.11 4.53 1.43
C SER A 18 2.77 3.56 2.40
N MET A 19 3.92 3.95 2.94
CA MET A 19 4.67 3.10 3.87
C MET A 19 5.10 3.89 5.10
N VAL A 20 4.94 3.27 6.29
CA VAL A 20 5.42 3.80 7.56
C VAL A 20 6.83 3.30 7.80
N VAL A 21 7.75 4.21 8.12
CA VAL A 21 9.15 3.91 8.48
C VAL A 21 9.41 4.37 9.90
N LEU A 22 9.85 3.45 10.75
CA LEU A 22 10.34 3.75 12.10
C LEU A 22 11.77 4.26 12.04
N LYS A 23 12.01 5.42 12.65
CA LYS A 23 13.33 6.01 12.80
C LYS A 23 14.06 5.48 14.04
N PRO A 24 15.39 5.57 14.09
CA PRO A 24 16.18 5.11 15.25
C PRO A 24 15.86 5.81 16.56
N ASP A 25 15.33 7.04 16.51
CA ASP A 25 14.90 7.82 17.67
C ASP A 25 13.51 7.41 18.22
N GLY A 26 12.88 6.40 17.61
CA GLY A 26 11.56 5.92 17.99
C GLY A 26 10.40 6.71 17.38
N SER A 27 10.67 7.78 16.63
CA SER A 27 9.64 8.46 15.84
C SER A 27 9.34 7.67 14.57
N ASP A 28 8.17 7.86 14.01
CA ASP A 28 7.76 7.31 12.72
C ASP A 28 7.53 8.43 11.71
N THR A 29 7.65 8.07 10.45
CA THR A 29 7.30 8.92 9.32
C THR A 29 6.55 8.12 8.29
N MET A 30 5.64 8.75 7.57
CA MET A 30 4.86 8.12 6.52
C MET A 30 4.90 8.98 5.26
N SER A 31 5.20 8.35 4.13
CA SER A 31 5.23 8.99 2.83
C SER A 31 4.82 7.99 1.74
N LYS A 32 4.88 8.40 0.48
CA LYS A 32 4.45 7.59 -0.66
C LYS A 32 5.63 7.17 -1.51
N ILE A 33 5.52 5.97 -2.08
CA ILE A 33 6.44 5.41 -3.08
C ILE A 33 5.64 5.31 -4.37
N ASP A 34 6.16 5.91 -5.45
CA ASP A 34 5.55 5.83 -6.77
C ASP A 34 6.01 4.57 -7.49
N LEU A 35 5.05 3.73 -7.87
CA LEU A 35 5.28 2.53 -8.67
C LEU A 35 4.65 2.71 -10.05
N VAL A 36 5.26 2.10 -11.05
CA VAL A 36 4.72 2.07 -12.41
C VAL A 36 4.38 0.62 -12.81
N PRO A 37 3.40 0.41 -13.70
CA PRO A 37 2.99 -0.95 -14.11
C PRO A 37 4.09 -1.77 -14.80
N THR A 38 5.19 -1.13 -15.16
CA THR A 38 6.36 -1.77 -15.79
C THR A 38 7.45 -2.15 -14.78
N ASP A 39 7.31 -1.79 -13.51
CA ASP A 39 8.27 -2.17 -12.47
C ASP A 39 8.24 -3.69 -12.27
N ASP A 40 9.40 -4.31 -12.25
CA ASP A 40 9.57 -5.69 -11.83
C ASP A 40 9.90 -5.78 -10.32
N VAL A 41 10.12 -6.98 -9.82
CA VAL A 41 10.40 -7.21 -8.39
C VAL A 41 11.67 -6.49 -7.93
N PHE A 42 12.68 -6.35 -8.77
CA PHE A 42 13.93 -5.68 -8.44
C PHE A 42 13.79 -4.16 -8.46
N ASP A 43 13.02 -3.60 -9.40
CA ASP A 43 12.68 -2.19 -9.46
C ASP A 43 11.90 -1.77 -8.19
N VAL A 44 10.89 -2.56 -7.81
CA VAL A 44 10.11 -2.33 -6.58
C VAL A 44 11.00 -2.42 -5.34
N GLN A 45 11.89 -3.42 -5.27
CA GLN A 45 12.84 -3.56 -4.17
C GLN A 45 13.77 -2.35 -4.06
N ALA A 46 14.33 -1.89 -5.18
CA ALA A 46 15.22 -0.72 -5.21
C ALA A 46 14.49 0.55 -4.74
N LYS A 47 13.26 0.78 -5.20
CA LYS A 47 12.42 1.92 -4.78
C LYS A 47 12.10 1.88 -3.29
N ILE A 48 11.70 0.71 -2.75
CA ILE A 48 11.41 0.54 -1.33
C ILE A 48 12.67 0.74 -0.48
N THR A 49 13.80 0.17 -0.89
CA THR A 49 15.07 0.32 -0.16
C THR A 49 15.51 1.78 -0.13
N GLY A 50 15.52 2.44 -1.28
CA GLY A 50 15.85 3.87 -1.38
C GLY A 50 14.93 4.75 -0.52
N TYR A 51 13.62 4.44 -0.52
CA TYR A 51 12.65 5.13 0.33
C TYR A 51 12.95 4.94 1.82
N ILE A 52 13.25 3.71 2.26
CA ILE A 52 13.58 3.42 3.66
C ILE A 52 14.85 4.15 4.08
N ASP A 53 15.90 4.08 3.27
CA ASP A 53 17.20 4.71 3.57
C ASP A 53 17.05 6.23 3.67
N GLN A 54 16.31 6.85 2.76
CA GLN A 54 16.04 8.28 2.76
C GLN A 54 15.22 8.73 3.99
N ASN A 55 14.20 7.96 4.38
CA ASN A 55 13.30 8.33 5.47
C ASN A 55 13.77 7.87 6.87
N ARG A 56 14.80 7.03 6.94
CA ARG A 56 15.33 6.51 8.21
C ARG A 56 16.31 7.44 8.89
N GLN A 57 16.75 8.50 8.23
CA GLN A 57 17.71 9.46 8.80
C GLN A 57 17.08 10.25 9.93
N VAL A 58 17.79 10.33 11.07
CA VAL A 58 17.35 11.10 12.23
C VAL A 58 17.48 12.59 11.94
N GLY A 59 16.47 13.36 12.29
CA GLY A 59 16.46 14.82 12.11
C GLY A 59 15.86 15.30 10.78
N GLU A 60 15.68 14.44 9.79
CA GLU A 60 14.96 14.79 8.58
C GLU A 60 13.46 14.48 8.74
N ALA A 61 12.65 15.53 8.80
CA ALA A 61 11.20 15.44 8.70
C ALA A 61 10.81 15.56 7.22
N ASN A 62 9.94 14.68 6.74
CA ASN A 62 9.39 14.86 5.40
C ASN A 62 8.50 16.12 5.34
N SER A 63 8.13 16.55 4.15
CA SER A 63 7.34 17.78 3.95
C SER A 63 5.99 17.71 4.68
N PHE A 64 5.37 16.53 4.76
CA PHE A 64 4.11 16.33 5.49
C PHE A 64 4.30 16.50 7.00
N ASP A 65 5.31 15.83 7.59
CA ASP A 65 5.62 15.93 9.01
C ASP A 65 5.95 17.37 9.42
N THR A 66 6.70 18.09 8.56
CA THR A 66 7.04 19.50 8.79
C THR A 66 5.79 20.39 8.77
N ALA A 67 4.91 20.22 7.79
CA ALA A 67 3.66 20.97 7.69
C ALA A 67 2.74 20.69 8.89
N MET A 68 2.62 19.42 9.28
CA MET A 68 1.84 19.01 10.45
C MET A 68 2.41 19.58 11.76
N LYS A 69 3.72 19.59 11.92
CA LYS A 69 4.37 20.19 13.10
C LYS A 69 4.10 21.68 13.21
N ILE A 70 4.18 22.42 12.12
CA ILE A 70 3.86 23.86 12.11
C ILE A 70 2.38 24.07 12.47
N LEU A 71 1.49 23.31 11.85
CA LEU A 71 0.04 23.43 12.04
C LEU A 71 -0.36 23.11 13.48
N THR A 72 0.19 22.03 14.05
CA THR A 72 -0.16 21.59 15.41
C THR A 72 0.45 22.44 16.52
N THR A 73 1.63 23.04 16.30
CA THR A 73 2.32 23.83 17.31
C THR A 73 1.97 25.31 17.25
N LYS A 74 2.01 25.91 16.06
CA LYS A 74 1.85 27.37 15.91
C LYS A 74 0.41 27.80 15.59
N LEU A 75 -0.35 26.96 14.90
CA LEU A 75 -1.69 27.27 14.38
C LEU A 75 -2.77 26.33 14.93
N ARG A 76 -2.58 25.81 16.14
CA ARG A 76 -3.46 24.79 16.74
C ARG A 76 -4.95 25.20 16.77
N TRP A 77 -5.25 26.45 16.97
CA TRP A 77 -6.62 26.97 17.01
C TRP A 77 -7.30 26.99 15.63
N LEU A 78 -6.50 27.06 14.54
CA LEU A 78 -6.99 26.97 13.16
C LEU A 78 -7.12 25.52 12.66
N LEU A 79 -6.65 24.54 13.41
CA LEU A 79 -6.62 23.14 13.01
C LEU A 79 -8.02 22.58 12.68
N PRO A 80 -9.07 22.78 13.50
CA PRO A 80 -10.40 22.26 13.20
C PRO A 80 -10.99 22.84 11.90
N PRO A 81 -11.01 24.16 11.65
CA PRO A 81 -11.55 24.69 10.41
C PRO A 81 -10.69 24.31 9.17
N ILE A 82 -9.37 24.25 9.31
CA ILE A 82 -8.48 23.82 8.21
C ILE A 82 -8.75 22.36 7.84
N ILE A 83 -8.81 21.46 8.82
CA ILE A 83 -9.13 20.06 8.58
C ILE A 83 -10.53 19.91 7.98
N GLY A 84 -11.50 20.67 8.46
CA GLY A 84 -12.85 20.69 7.91
C GLY A 84 -12.88 21.12 6.45
N LEU A 85 -12.15 22.17 6.11
CA LEU A 85 -12.02 22.65 4.73
C LEU A 85 -11.31 21.64 3.84
N ILE A 86 -10.20 21.05 4.30
CA ILE A 86 -9.45 20.02 3.55
C ILE A 86 -10.35 18.81 3.28
N ARG A 87 -11.08 18.31 4.29
CA ARG A 87 -12.03 17.20 4.11
C ARG A 87 -13.16 17.56 3.16
N PHE A 88 -13.69 18.76 3.24
CA PHE A 88 -14.71 19.23 2.29
C PHE A 88 -14.19 19.25 0.86
N LEU A 89 -13.02 19.85 0.62
CA LEU A 89 -12.38 19.90 -0.70
C LEU A 89 -12.06 18.49 -1.21
N ASP A 90 -11.54 17.63 -0.35
CA ASP A 90 -11.24 16.23 -0.68
C ASP A 90 -12.50 15.47 -1.11
N ASN A 91 -13.59 15.55 -0.35
CA ASN A 91 -14.84 14.86 -0.68
C ASN A 91 -15.48 15.34 -1.98
N HIS A 92 -15.22 16.57 -2.39
CA HIS A 92 -15.75 17.14 -3.63
C HIS A 92 -14.75 17.05 -4.80
N GLY A 93 -13.57 16.43 -4.60
CA GLY A 93 -12.55 16.31 -5.66
C GLY A 93 -11.90 17.64 -6.02
N LEU A 94 -11.96 18.62 -5.13
CA LEU A 94 -11.43 19.99 -5.31
C LEU A 94 -10.08 20.20 -4.60
N LEU A 95 -9.51 19.15 -4.00
CA LEU A 95 -8.25 19.23 -3.31
C LEU A 95 -7.11 19.51 -4.30
N PRO A 96 -6.28 20.54 -4.09
CA PRO A 96 -5.14 20.84 -4.97
C PRO A 96 -4.16 19.66 -5.06
N GLN A 97 -3.60 19.42 -6.25
CA GLN A 97 -2.68 18.31 -6.48
C GLN A 97 -1.47 18.35 -5.54
N SER A 98 -0.96 19.54 -5.22
CA SER A 98 0.15 19.72 -4.28
C SER A 98 -0.17 19.20 -2.87
N LEU A 99 -1.41 19.33 -2.39
CA LEU A 99 -1.86 18.76 -1.13
C LEU A 99 -2.08 17.25 -1.24
N ILE A 100 -2.62 16.77 -2.36
CA ILE A 100 -2.73 15.33 -2.65
C ILE A 100 -1.35 14.68 -2.61
N ASP A 101 -0.35 15.29 -3.24
CA ASP A 101 1.01 14.76 -3.29
C ASP A 101 1.71 14.81 -1.93
N LEU A 102 1.41 15.83 -1.14
CA LEU A 102 1.96 15.99 0.20
C LEU A 102 1.42 14.94 1.19
N THR A 103 0.13 14.58 1.10
CA THR A 103 -0.49 13.70 2.09
C THR A 103 -0.23 12.22 1.80
N PRO A 104 0.13 11.41 2.80
CA PRO A 104 0.34 9.97 2.60
C PRO A 104 -0.96 9.17 2.44
N PHE A 105 -2.12 9.78 2.71
CA PHE A 105 -3.43 9.12 2.64
C PHE A 105 -3.99 8.99 1.22
N HIS A 106 -3.43 9.74 0.25
CA HIS A 106 -3.78 9.62 -1.16
C HIS A 106 -2.85 8.61 -1.84
N ALA A 107 -3.09 7.34 -1.55
CA ALA A 107 -2.32 6.21 -2.06
C ALA A 107 -3.26 5.07 -2.48
N SER A 108 -2.76 4.13 -3.26
CA SER A 108 -3.49 2.93 -3.67
C SER A 108 -3.54 1.90 -2.54
N LEU A 109 -2.48 1.87 -1.72
CA LEU A 109 -2.22 0.84 -0.72
C LEU A 109 -1.40 1.44 0.43
N LEU A 110 -1.75 1.07 1.66
CA LEU A 110 -0.95 1.32 2.86
C LEU A 110 -0.25 0.03 3.28
N ILE A 111 1.06 0.09 3.50
CA ILE A 111 1.85 -1.01 4.05
C ILE A 111 2.49 -0.57 5.37
N SER A 112 2.35 -1.41 6.40
CA SER A 112 3.01 -1.21 7.69
C SER A 112 3.73 -2.48 8.13
N ASN A 113 5.04 -2.37 8.38
CA ASN A 113 5.85 -3.47 8.88
C ASN A 113 5.91 -3.44 10.42
N LEU A 114 4.96 -4.10 11.07
CA LEU A 114 4.87 -4.16 12.52
C LEU A 114 5.90 -5.13 13.13
N ALA A 115 6.49 -6.02 12.33
CA ALA A 115 7.60 -6.84 12.77
C ALA A 115 8.83 -5.99 13.17
N SER A 116 8.99 -4.80 12.58
CA SER A 116 10.07 -3.86 12.93
C SER A 116 9.98 -3.37 14.38
N ILE A 117 8.80 -3.35 14.95
CA ILE A 117 8.51 -3.02 16.36
C ILE A 117 8.16 -4.23 17.20
N ARG A 118 8.51 -5.45 16.71
CA ARG A 118 8.31 -6.72 17.39
C ARG A 118 6.86 -7.02 17.77
N THR A 119 5.92 -6.61 16.92
CA THR A 119 4.49 -6.84 17.17
C THR A 119 3.86 -7.71 16.07
N ASN A 120 2.72 -8.32 16.37
CA ASN A 120 1.98 -9.11 15.40
C ASN A 120 1.25 -8.23 14.39
N HIS A 121 0.80 -8.83 13.28
CA HIS A 121 -0.10 -8.15 12.35
C HIS A 121 -1.40 -7.73 13.06
N ILE A 122 -1.96 -6.65 12.59
CA ILE A 122 -3.28 -6.17 13.00
C ILE A 122 -4.15 -5.96 11.76
N TYR A 123 -5.45 -5.87 11.93
CA TYR A 123 -6.36 -5.39 10.89
C TYR A 123 -6.46 -3.88 11.03
N HIS A 124 -5.63 -3.18 10.26
CA HIS A 124 -5.52 -1.72 10.34
C HIS A 124 -6.74 -1.07 9.69
N HIS A 125 -7.36 -0.14 10.40
CA HIS A 125 -8.49 0.62 9.88
C HIS A 125 -8.07 1.46 8.66
N VAL A 126 -8.87 1.44 7.60
CA VAL A 126 -8.67 2.29 6.41
C VAL A 126 -9.25 3.67 6.71
N TYR A 127 -8.51 4.73 6.37
CA TYR A 127 -8.94 6.09 6.63
C TYR A 127 -10.04 6.52 5.64
N GLU A 128 -11.02 7.27 6.12
CA GLU A 128 -12.05 7.88 5.27
C GLU A 128 -11.52 9.08 4.46
N PHE A 129 -10.39 9.65 4.88
CA PHE A 129 -9.71 10.73 4.17
C PHE A 129 -8.70 10.14 3.17
N GLY A 130 -8.68 10.72 1.96
CA GLY A 130 -7.76 10.27 0.91
C GLY A 130 -8.36 9.21 -0.02
N THR A 131 -7.50 8.38 -0.60
CA THR A 131 -7.87 7.40 -1.63
C THR A 131 -7.43 5.97 -1.30
N THR A 132 -6.86 5.76 -0.11
CA THR A 132 -6.38 4.44 0.32
C THR A 132 -7.56 3.53 0.64
N SER A 133 -7.66 2.41 -0.07
CA SER A 133 -8.75 1.43 0.09
C SER A 133 -8.27 0.06 0.58
N ILE A 134 -6.96 -0.12 0.66
CA ILE A 134 -6.35 -1.38 1.10
C ILE A 134 -5.24 -1.05 2.10
N ALA A 135 -5.22 -1.77 3.22
CA ALA A 135 -4.15 -1.72 4.20
C ALA A 135 -3.59 -3.12 4.45
N ILE A 136 -2.28 -3.25 4.39
CA ILE A 136 -1.56 -4.49 4.67
C ILE A 136 -0.60 -4.26 5.83
N THR A 137 -0.70 -5.11 6.85
CA THR A 137 0.23 -5.11 7.97
C THR A 137 1.01 -6.41 8.02
N MET A 138 2.31 -6.33 8.23
CA MET A 138 3.22 -7.48 8.35
C MET A 138 3.56 -7.69 9.81
N GLY A 139 3.29 -8.89 10.34
CA GLY A 139 3.58 -9.25 11.72
C GLY A 139 4.90 -10.00 11.88
N ASN A 140 5.25 -10.31 13.12
CA ASN A 140 6.45 -11.07 13.44
C ASN A 140 6.46 -12.44 12.76
N MET A 141 7.63 -12.85 12.29
CA MET A 141 7.83 -14.21 11.82
C MET A 141 7.60 -15.20 12.95
N ARG A 142 6.91 -16.29 12.62
CA ARG A 142 6.61 -17.39 13.55
C ARG A 142 6.71 -18.73 12.83
N GLU A 143 6.95 -19.78 13.59
CA GLU A 143 6.88 -21.14 13.10
C GLU A 143 5.42 -21.60 13.08
N VAL A 144 5.00 -22.15 11.94
CA VAL A 144 3.65 -22.70 11.74
C VAL A 144 3.78 -24.17 11.37
N PRO A 145 3.15 -25.08 12.12
CA PRO A 145 3.19 -26.51 11.81
C PRO A 145 2.42 -26.81 10.53
N ARG A 146 3.03 -27.54 9.61
CA ARG A 146 2.41 -28.05 8.39
C ARG A 146 2.51 -29.57 8.32
N ARG A 147 1.39 -30.24 8.12
CA ARG A 147 1.34 -31.69 7.96
C ARG A 147 1.83 -32.08 6.58
N THR A 148 2.79 -33.00 6.52
CA THR A 148 3.30 -33.64 5.30
C THR A 148 3.02 -35.14 5.33
N LYS A 149 3.37 -35.84 4.25
CA LYS A 149 3.27 -37.32 4.19
C LYS A 149 4.21 -37.99 5.21
N ASP A 150 5.33 -37.35 5.49
CA ASP A 150 6.39 -37.89 6.35
C ASP A 150 6.32 -37.40 7.81
N GLY A 151 5.27 -36.60 8.16
CA GLY A 151 5.09 -36.09 9.51
C GLY A 151 4.72 -34.61 9.54
N ILE A 152 5.10 -33.92 10.64
CA ILE A 152 4.87 -32.49 10.84
C ILE A 152 6.19 -31.76 10.62
N VAL A 153 6.18 -30.76 9.76
CA VAL A 153 7.28 -29.80 9.54
C VAL A 153 6.85 -28.42 10.03
N PHE A 154 7.82 -27.61 10.44
CA PHE A 154 7.58 -26.24 10.86
C PHE A 154 8.11 -25.28 9.81
N ASP A 155 7.23 -24.51 9.22
CA ASP A 155 7.59 -23.48 8.23
C ASP A 155 7.69 -22.12 8.92
N ARG A 156 8.69 -21.33 8.56
CA ARG A 156 8.80 -19.93 9.02
C ARG A 156 7.88 -19.06 8.18
N CYS A 157 6.84 -18.53 8.81
CA CYS A 157 5.82 -17.74 8.16
C CYS A 157 5.75 -16.32 8.73
N MET A 158 5.55 -15.33 7.86
CA MET A 158 5.18 -13.97 8.24
C MET A 158 3.68 -13.81 8.07
N PRO A 159 2.91 -13.59 9.15
CA PRO A 159 1.48 -13.37 9.04
C PRO A 159 1.20 -11.97 8.48
N LEU A 160 0.24 -11.89 7.57
CA LEU A 160 -0.25 -10.63 6.99
C LEU A 160 -1.67 -10.36 7.49
N GLY A 161 -1.92 -9.13 7.97
CA GLY A 161 -3.26 -8.60 8.18
C GLY A 161 -3.65 -7.75 6.97
N VAL A 162 -4.76 -8.09 6.31
CA VAL A 162 -5.23 -7.35 5.15
C VAL A 162 -6.63 -6.83 5.42
N VAL A 163 -6.83 -5.54 5.25
CA VAL A 163 -8.13 -4.88 5.31
C VAL A 163 -8.38 -4.21 3.97
N MET A 164 -9.58 -4.39 3.43
CA MET A 164 -9.98 -3.84 2.14
C MET A 164 -11.38 -3.25 2.25
N ASP A 165 -11.59 -2.16 1.53
CA ASP A 165 -12.92 -1.56 1.37
C ASP A 165 -13.73 -2.38 0.34
N GLU A 166 -14.70 -3.15 0.81
CA GLU A 166 -15.52 -4.00 -0.05
C GLU A 166 -16.39 -3.22 -1.07
N ARG A 167 -16.52 -1.91 -0.89
CA ARG A 167 -17.24 -1.05 -1.84
C ARG A 167 -16.52 -0.92 -3.17
N ILE A 168 -15.18 -1.16 -3.22
CA ILE A 168 -14.37 -1.02 -4.44
C ILE A 168 -14.42 -2.24 -5.36
N ALA A 169 -14.72 -3.42 -4.82
CA ALA A 169 -14.82 -4.67 -5.57
C ALA A 169 -15.54 -5.75 -4.77
N SER A 170 -16.17 -6.69 -5.45
CA SER A 170 -16.85 -7.82 -4.81
C SER A 170 -15.88 -8.78 -4.11
N GLY A 171 -16.39 -9.53 -3.11
CA GLY A 171 -15.61 -10.55 -2.42
C GLY A 171 -15.05 -11.62 -3.37
N HIS A 172 -15.78 -11.96 -4.43
CA HIS A 172 -15.30 -12.90 -5.46
C HIS A 172 -14.08 -12.36 -6.20
N TYR A 173 -14.10 -11.08 -6.62
CA TYR A 173 -12.95 -10.43 -7.24
C TYR A 173 -11.74 -10.41 -6.30
N MET A 174 -11.97 -10.10 -5.01
CA MET A 174 -10.91 -10.12 -4.00
C MET A 174 -10.31 -11.51 -3.82
N ALA A 175 -11.13 -12.56 -3.82
CA ALA A 175 -10.65 -13.95 -3.73
C ALA A 175 -9.74 -14.31 -4.92
N GLN A 176 -10.08 -13.89 -6.13
CA GLN A 176 -9.23 -14.07 -7.32
C GLN A 176 -7.91 -13.31 -7.19
N ALA A 177 -7.94 -12.06 -6.73
CA ALA A 177 -6.72 -11.27 -6.48
C ALA A 177 -5.80 -11.96 -5.46
N PHE A 178 -6.36 -12.51 -4.37
CA PHE A 178 -5.57 -13.28 -3.40
C PHE A 178 -5.01 -14.58 -3.97
N ALA A 179 -5.73 -15.26 -4.85
CA ALA A 179 -5.20 -16.44 -5.54
C ALA A 179 -3.99 -16.07 -6.41
N GLN A 180 -4.05 -14.93 -7.11
CA GLN A 180 -2.93 -14.43 -7.90
C GLN A 180 -1.73 -14.03 -7.03
N ILE A 181 -1.96 -13.33 -5.91
CA ILE A 181 -0.90 -13.02 -4.95
C ILE A 181 -0.23 -14.29 -4.42
N LYS A 182 -1.00 -15.32 -4.09
CA LYS A 182 -0.46 -16.61 -3.65
C LYS A 182 0.39 -17.28 -4.73
N LYS A 183 0.01 -17.20 -6.01
CA LYS A 183 0.80 -17.71 -7.14
C LYS A 183 2.18 -17.03 -7.19
N TYR A 184 2.23 -15.70 -7.10
CA TYR A 184 3.49 -14.95 -7.11
C TYR A 184 4.35 -15.18 -5.86
N LEU A 185 3.72 -15.34 -4.69
CA LEU A 185 4.46 -15.68 -3.47
C LEU A 185 5.02 -17.11 -3.48
N ALA A 186 4.35 -18.04 -4.16
CA ALA A 186 4.84 -19.41 -4.31
C ALA A 186 6.03 -19.51 -5.26
N ASP A 187 6.06 -18.72 -6.32
CA ASP A 187 7.19 -18.60 -7.23
C ASP A 187 7.48 -17.13 -7.55
N PRO A 188 8.35 -16.47 -6.76
CA PRO A 188 8.68 -15.05 -6.93
C PRO A 188 9.35 -14.72 -8.28
N ARG A 189 9.92 -15.73 -8.99
CA ARG A 189 10.51 -15.52 -10.32
C ARG A 189 9.48 -15.06 -11.35
N LEU A 190 8.20 -15.37 -11.14
CA LEU A 190 7.12 -14.87 -11.99
C LEU A 190 7.00 -13.33 -11.99
N MET A 191 7.61 -12.65 -11.02
CA MET A 191 7.64 -11.19 -10.93
C MET A 191 8.92 -10.57 -11.53
N GLU A 192 9.80 -11.38 -12.11
CA GLU A 192 10.95 -10.90 -12.86
C GLU A 192 10.52 -10.43 -14.25
N ARG A 193 11.23 -9.46 -14.83
CA ARG A 193 10.85 -8.77 -16.07
C ARG A 193 10.52 -9.72 -17.23
N GLU A 194 11.38 -10.69 -17.47
CA GLU A 194 11.19 -11.63 -18.58
C GLU A 194 9.88 -12.41 -18.49
N ASN A 195 9.54 -12.85 -17.29
CA ASN A 195 8.31 -13.61 -17.04
C ASN A 195 7.06 -12.72 -17.07
N LEU A 196 7.15 -11.48 -16.57
CA LEU A 196 6.06 -10.51 -16.67
C LEU A 196 5.75 -10.14 -18.12
N ASP A 197 6.76 -9.97 -18.94
CA ASP A 197 6.58 -9.66 -20.36
C ASP A 197 5.98 -10.86 -21.13
N ALA A 198 6.37 -12.08 -20.78
CA ALA A 198 5.78 -13.29 -21.35
C ALA A 198 4.31 -13.49 -20.95
N GLU A 199 3.95 -13.21 -19.68
CA GLU A 199 2.56 -13.28 -19.19
C GLU A 199 1.68 -12.26 -19.92
N LYS A 200 2.12 -11.00 -20.05
CA LYS A 200 1.41 -9.94 -20.81
C LYS A 200 1.20 -10.29 -22.27
N ALA A 201 2.21 -10.87 -22.93
CA ALA A 201 2.10 -11.30 -24.31
C ALA A 201 1.07 -12.43 -24.48
N ALA A 202 1.02 -13.37 -23.54
CA ALA A 202 0.04 -14.45 -23.53
C ALA A 202 -1.40 -13.92 -23.31
N GLU A 203 -1.59 -12.98 -22.37
CA GLU A 203 -2.89 -12.36 -22.13
C GLU A 203 -3.40 -11.59 -23.35
N GLN A 204 -2.56 -10.79 -24.00
CA GLN A 204 -2.91 -10.05 -25.21
C GLN A 204 -3.30 -10.98 -26.36
N SER A 205 -2.62 -12.11 -26.48
CA SER A 205 -2.92 -13.11 -27.49
C SER A 205 -4.28 -13.79 -27.23
N ALA A 206 -4.59 -14.07 -25.97
CA ALA A 206 -5.87 -14.65 -25.56
C ALA A 206 -7.04 -13.68 -25.79
N GLU A 207 -6.88 -12.40 -25.42
CA GLU A 207 -7.90 -11.37 -25.68
C GLU A 207 -8.15 -11.13 -27.18
N ALA A 208 -7.09 -11.21 -27.99
CA ALA A 208 -7.22 -11.08 -29.44
C ALA A 208 -8.00 -12.27 -30.06
N ALA A 209 -7.79 -13.47 -29.55
CA ALA A 209 -8.51 -14.67 -29.98
C ALA A 209 -9.99 -14.61 -29.60
N GLU A 210 -10.32 -14.17 -28.37
CA GLU A 210 -11.70 -14.02 -27.89
C GLU A 210 -12.51 -12.94 -28.67
N LYS A 211 -11.84 -11.89 -29.14
CA LYS A 211 -12.46 -10.84 -29.95
C LYS A 211 -12.67 -11.23 -31.42
N ALA A 212 -12.06 -12.32 -31.86
CA ALA A 212 -12.14 -12.82 -33.24
C ALA A 212 -13.23 -13.89 -33.42
N GLU A 213 -13.76 -14.45 -32.34
CA GLU A 213 -14.93 -15.32 -32.30
C GLU A 213 -16.23 -14.50 -32.13
#